data_7ea05c3b0c0d897a1584872538459dd7
#
_entry.id   7ea05c3b0c0d897a1584872538459dd7
#
_cell.length_a   1.000
_cell.length_b   1.000
_cell.length_c   1.000
_cell.angle_alpha   90.00
_cell.angle_beta   90.00
_cell.angle_gamma   90.00
#
_symmetry.space_group_name_H-M   'P 1'
#
loop_
_entity.id
_entity.type
_entity.pdbx_description
1 polymer ?
#
loop_
_entity_poly.entity_id
_entity_poly.type
_entity_poly.pdbx_seq_one_letter_code
_entity_poly.pdbx_strand_id
1 'polypeptide(L)'
;AGYGAGSILAYYTSASDKNGQIQCLAYSKDNGRTFTKYEKNPVLRPSDGLKDFRDPKVFWYAPESKWVMIVSADKEMRFYDSHNLKDWNYLSSFGEGYGVQPCQFECPDMVELPVDGDINHKKWALIVNVNPGCYFGGSATQYFSGYFDGTKFICDNMPNVTKWLDWGKDHYATVCFSNTGDRVVAVPWMSNWQYCNIVPTRQFRSANALPRELGLYTQDNDIYLSAAPVAETKNLRKESKDVPSFTVDKDYHIESLLTDNEGAYELSLNIEAG
;
A
#
# COMPACT_ATOMS: atom_id res chain seq x y z
N ALA A 1 24.97 -5.29 0.70
CA ALA A 1 25.36 -4.02 0.05
C ALA A 1 26.78 -3.54 0.41
N GLY A 2 27.39 -4.08 1.48
CA GLY A 2 28.77 -3.75 1.85
C GLY A 2 28.98 -2.41 2.55
N TYR A 3 27.93 -1.83 3.14
CA TYR A 3 28.02 -0.57 3.89
C TYR A 3 28.17 -0.75 5.41
N GLY A 4 28.16 -2.00 5.88
CA GLY A 4 28.26 -2.38 7.29
C GLY A 4 26.90 -2.74 7.91
N ALA A 5 26.94 -3.46 9.03
CA ALA A 5 25.75 -3.81 9.80
C ALA A 5 25.08 -2.53 10.34
N GLY A 6 23.73 -2.51 10.36
CA GLY A 6 22.94 -1.35 10.81
C GLY A 6 22.80 -0.21 9.80
N SER A 7 23.40 -0.32 8.60
CA SER A 7 23.19 0.69 7.56
C SER A 7 21.76 0.62 7.01
N ILE A 8 21.16 1.79 6.79
CA ILE A 8 19.85 1.92 6.14
C ILE A 8 20.08 2.19 4.66
N LEU A 9 19.37 1.47 3.80
CA LEU A 9 19.37 1.67 2.35
C LEU A 9 18.04 2.32 1.94
N ALA A 10 18.12 3.37 1.14
CA ALA A 10 16.97 4.06 0.56
C ALA A 10 17.00 3.93 -0.96
N TYR A 11 15.99 3.26 -1.51
CA TYR A 11 15.74 3.27 -2.94
C TYR A 11 14.77 4.38 -3.27
N TYR A 12 15.05 5.11 -4.33
CA TYR A 12 14.23 6.23 -4.75
C TYR A 12 14.24 6.41 -6.26
N THR A 13 13.18 6.95 -6.79
CA THR A 13 13.10 7.33 -8.19
C THR A 13 13.72 8.71 -8.38
N SER A 14 14.67 8.80 -9.29
CA SER A 14 15.17 10.07 -9.80
C SER A 14 14.54 10.33 -11.15
N ALA A 15 13.89 11.48 -11.30
CA ALA A 15 13.24 11.89 -12.54
C ALA A 15 13.90 13.15 -13.12
N SER A 16 14.15 13.15 -14.43
CA SER A 16 14.64 14.33 -15.15
C SER A 16 14.32 14.21 -16.63
N ASP A 17 14.27 15.34 -17.34
CA ASP A 17 14.04 15.39 -18.79
C ASP A 17 15.09 14.59 -19.56
N LYS A 18 16.32 14.56 -19.06
CA LYS A 18 17.44 13.86 -19.69
C LYS A 18 17.40 12.35 -19.52
N ASN A 19 17.01 11.86 -18.34
CA ASN A 19 17.15 10.46 -17.99
C ASN A 19 15.82 9.72 -17.84
N GLY A 20 14.67 10.44 -17.93
CA GLY A 20 13.39 9.88 -17.55
C GLY A 20 13.35 9.53 -16.07
N GLN A 21 12.61 8.49 -15.73
CA GLN A 21 12.52 7.93 -14.39
C GLN A 21 13.44 6.73 -14.24
N ILE A 22 14.32 6.77 -13.25
CA ILE A 22 15.35 5.75 -12.99
C ILE A 22 15.41 5.46 -11.49
N GLN A 23 15.74 4.21 -11.10
CA GLN A 23 15.85 3.87 -9.68
C GLN A 23 17.28 4.07 -9.20
N CYS A 24 17.40 4.74 -8.08
CA CYS A 24 18.67 5.08 -7.43
C CYS A 24 18.72 4.55 -6.01
N LEU A 25 19.94 4.40 -5.50
CA LEU A 25 20.25 3.98 -4.15
C LEU A 25 20.96 5.10 -3.39
N ALA A 26 20.56 5.31 -2.14
CA ALA A 26 21.33 6.03 -1.13
C ALA A 26 21.45 5.18 0.13
N TYR A 27 22.45 5.46 0.96
CA TYR A 27 22.66 4.74 2.19
C TYR A 27 22.96 5.70 3.35
N SER A 28 22.55 5.31 4.56
CA SER A 28 22.84 5.98 5.82
C SER A 28 23.64 5.07 6.74
N LYS A 29 24.59 5.66 7.49
CA LYS A 29 25.38 4.98 8.54
C LYS A 29 25.13 5.57 9.92
N ASP A 30 24.19 6.50 10.04
CA ASP A 30 23.88 7.29 11.23
C ASP A 30 22.39 7.22 11.61
N ASN A 31 21.78 6.05 11.41
CA ASN A 31 20.37 5.79 11.68
C ASN A 31 19.39 6.69 10.91
N GLY A 32 19.70 7.00 9.65
CA GLY A 32 18.84 7.75 8.77
C GLY A 32 18.90 9.27 8.91
N ARG A 33 19.85 9.81 9.68
CA ARG A 33 20.01 11.26 9.85
C ARG A 33 20.59 11.92 8.60
N THR A 34 21.55 11.24 7.95
CA THR A 34 22.12 11.67 6.68
C THR A 34 22.16 10.51 5.69
N PHE A 35 22.05 10.83 4.40
CA PHE A 35 22.14 9.85 3.32
C PHE A 35 23.20 10.24 2.30
N THR A 36 24.03 9.27 1.93
CA THR A 36 25.02 9.39 0.84
C THR A 36 24.48 8.65 -0.38
N LYS A 37 24.44 9.33 -1.53
CA LYS A 37 24.05 8.69 -2.80
C LYS A 37 25.11 7.68 -3.22
N TYR A 38 24.66 6.53 -3.73
CA TYR A 38 25.57 5.54 -4.30
C TYR A 38 26.25 6.11 -5.55
N GLU A 39 27.58 5.99 -5.61
CA GLU A 39 28.39 6.62 -6.66
C GLU A 39 28.13 6.06 -8.06
N LYS A 40 27.64 4.82 -8.17
CA LYS A 40 27.32 4.17 -9.44
C LYS A 40 25.82 4.20 -9.78
N ASN A 41 25.07 5.15 -9.20
CA ASN A 41 23.69 5.33 -9.61
C ASN A 41 23.56 5.66 -11.10
N PRO A 42 22.46 5.22 -11.75
CA PRO A 42 21.33 4.48 -11.18
C PRO A 42 21.63 2.99 -11.04
N VAL A 43 20.92 2.33 -10.10
CA VAL A 43 20.96 0.88 -9.93
C VAL A 43 20.01 0.16 -10.88
N LEU A 44 19.00 0.85 -11.42
CA LEU A 44 18.05 0.29 -12.37
C LEU A 44 17.53 1.37 -13.33
N ARG A 45 17.48 1.02 -14.62
CA ARG A 45 16.93 1.83 -15.71
C ARG A 45 15.89 1.02 -16.49
N PRO A 46 14.85 1.66 -17.03
CA PRO A 46 14.02 1.00 -18.03
C PRO A 46 14.83 0.74 -19.31
N SER A 47 14.65 -0.42 -19.92
CA SER A 47 15.33 -0.80 -21.17
C SER A 47 14.55 -0.47 -22.44
N ASP A 48 13.27 -0.16 -22.30
CA ASP A 48 12.26 -0.14 -23.37
C ASP A 48 11.53 1.19 -23.53
N GLY A 49 12.10 2.27 -22.99
CA GLY A 49 11.58 3.61 -23.18
C GLY A 49 10.24 3.89 -22.47
N LEU A 50 9.96 3.19 -21.39
CA LEU A 50 8.78 3.43 -20.54
C LEU A 50 8.69 4.89 -20.15
N LYS A 51 7.47 5.41 -20.15
CA LYS A 51 7.17 6.76 -19.68
C LYS A 51 7.20 6.84 -18.16
N ASP A 52 6.57 5.90 -17.52
CA ASP A 52 6.45 5.81 -16.07
C ASP A 52 7.21 4.59 -15.55
N PHE A 53 8.26 4.83 -14.77
CA PHE A 53 9.12 3.79 -14.19
C PHE A 53 9.59 4.24 -12.81
N ARG A 54 8.78 3.97 -11.75
CA ARG A 54 8.97 4.56 -10.43
C ARG A 54 8.47 3.71 -9.27
N ASP A 55 8.60 4.26 -8.07
CA ASP A 55 8.07 3.74 -6.80
C ASP A 55 8.64 2.35 -6.43
N PRO A 56 9.98 2.25 -6.22
CA PRO A 56 10.61 0.97 -5.93
C PRO A 56 10.26 0.50 -4.50
N LYS A 57 9.69 -0.69 -4.38
CA LYS A 57 9.51 -1.42 -3.13
C LYS A 57 10.47 -2.59 -3.07
N VAL A 58 11.26 -2.71 -1.99
CA VAL A 58 12.23 -3.79 -1.80
C VAL A 58 11.88 -4.61 -0.56
N PHE A 59 11.90 -5.94 -0.70
CA PHE A 59 11.69 -6.87 0.41
C PHE A 59 12.61 -8.08 0.31
N TRP A 60 12.82 -8.76 1.43
CA TRP A 60 13.58 -10.00 1.50
C TRP A 60 12.72 -11.20 1.17
N TYR A 61 13.12 -12.00 0.20
CA TYR A 61 12.47 -13.26 -0.14
C TYR A 61 13.29 -14.43 0.47
N ALA A 62 12.82 -14.88 1.63
CA ALA A 62 13.55 -15.86 2.45
C ALA A 62 13.75 -17.22 1.79
N PRO A 63 12.78 -17.80 1.03
CA PRO A 63 12.94 -19.12 0.44
C PRO A 63 14.17 -19.26 -0.46
N GLU A 64 14.57 -18.20 -1.15
CA GLU A 64 15.71 -18.20 -2.06
C GLU A 64 16.87 -17.30 -1.60
N SER A 65 16.79 -16.77 -0.37
CA SER A 65 17.84 -15.92 0.21
C SER A 65 18.26 -14.76 -0.72
N LYS A 66 17.28 -14.05 -1.26
CA LYS A 66 17.47 -12.93 -2.18
C LYS A 66 16.57 -11.74 -1.86
N TRP A 67 16.93 -10.58 -2.35
CA TRP A 67 16.10 -9.39 -2.34
C TRP A 67 15.25 -9.33 -3.60
N VAL A 68 14.01 -8.91 -3.45
CA VAL A 68 13.11 -8.65 -4.57
C VAL A 68 12.74 -7.18 -4.57
N MET A 69 12.78 -6.55 -5.74
CA MET A 69 12.29 -5.19 -5.96
C MET A 69 11.09 -5.23 -6.90
N ILE A 70 10.04 -4.52 -6.53
CA ILE A 70 8.89 -4.25 -7.40
C ILE A 70 8.96 -2.78 -7.81
N VAL A 71 8.75 -2.50 -9.09
CA VAL A 71 8.74 -1.14 -9.66
C VAL A 71 7.51 -0.98 -10.51
N SER A 72 6.81 0.14 -10.37
CA SER A 72 5.76 0.55 -11.30
C SER A 72 6.36 0.83 -12.68
N ALA A 73 5.81 0.20 -13.71
CA ALA A 73 6.27 0.29 -15.09
C ALA A 73 5.05 0.47 -16.02
N ASP A 74 4.61 1.70 -16.23
CA ASP A 74 3.36 2.03 -16.91
C ASP A 74 2.18 1.25 -16.31
N LYS A 75 1.60 0.28 -17.04
CA LYS A 75 0.42 -0.49 -16.63
C LYS A 75 0.74 -1.84 -15.98
N GLU A 76 1.99 -2.05 -15.59
CA GLU A 76 2.43 -3.29 -14.96
C GLU A 76 3.34 -3.02 -13.76
N MET A 77 3.50 -4.01 -12.92
CA MET A 77 4.52 -4.09 -11.89
C MET A 77 5.63 -4.99 -12.37
N ARG A 78 6.87 -4.51 -12.40
CA ARG A 78 8.03 -5.29 -12.77
C ARG A 78 8.77 -5.78 -11.54
N PHE A 79 9.13 -7.05 -11.56
CA PHE A 79 9.88 -7.72 -10.51
C PHE A 79 11.34 -7.87 -10.92
N TYR A 80 12.22 -7.61 -9.97
CA TYR A 80 13.66 -7.76 -10.11
C TYR A 80 14.21 -8.44 -8.88
N ASP A 81 15.32 -9.19 -9.02
CA ASP A 81 16.05 -9.74 -7.87
C ASP A 81 17.47 -9.22 -7.74
N SER A 82 18.00 -9.34 -6.53
CA SER A 82 19.38 -9.00 -6.22
C SER A 82 19.89 -9.77 -5.01
N HIS A 83 21.15 -10.24 -5.08
CA HIS A 83 21.85 -10.81 -3.93
C HIS A 83 22.71 -9.78 -3.19
N ASN A 84 22.94 -8.60 -3.75
CA ASN A 84 23.85 -7.59 -3.20
C ASN A 84 23.22 -6.20 -3.01
N LEU A 85 21.92 -6.01 -3.39
CA LEU A 85 21.19 -4.75 -3.28
C LEU A 85 21.70 -3.62 -4.20
N LYS A 86 22.51 -3.94 -5.20
CA LYS A 86 23.09 -2.99 -6.16
C LYS A 86 22.85 -3.39 -7.60
N ASP A 87 23.00 -4.66 -7.88
CA ASP A 87 22.82 -5.23 -9.20
C ASP A 87 21.48 -5.97 -9.22
N TRP A 88 20.60 -5.57 -10.14
CA TRP A 88 19.23 -6.05 -10.21
C TRP A 88 18.98 -6.74 -11.54
N ASN A 89 18.46 -7.97 -11.50
CA ASN A 89 18.10 -8.77 -12.66
C ASN A 89 16.58 -8.77 -12.83
N TYR A 90 16.09 -8.56 -14.04
CA TYR A 90 14.67 -8.66 -14.34
C TYR A 90 14.19 -10.11 -14.18
N LEU A 91 13.04 -10.28 -13.53
CA LEU A 91 12.39 -11.57 -13.33
C LEU A 91 11.14 -11.72 -14.18
N SER A 92 10.17 -10.83 -13.99
CA SER A 92 8.86 -10.90 -14.63
C SER A 92 8.11 -9.60 -14.50
N SER A 93 6.92 -9.55 -15.12
CA SER A 93 5.94 -8.50 -14.86
C SER A 93 4.56 -9.08 -14.56
N PHE A 94 3.72 -8.27 -13.92
CA PHE A 94 2.33 -8.56 -13.62
C PHE A 94 1.50 -7.28 -13.71
N GLY A 95 0.27 -7.40 -14.20
CA GLY A 95 -0.76 -6.39 -14.02
C GLY A 95 -1.39 -5.89 -15.31
N GLU A 96 -0.73 -5.96 -16.44
CA GLU A 96 -1.35 -5.57 -17.71
C GLU A 96 -2.63 -6.38 -17.96
N GLY A 97 -3.75 -5.66 -18.14
CA GLY A 97 -5.07 -6.26 -18.30
C GLY A 97 -5.77 -6.69 -17.01
N TYR A 98 -5.12 -6.56 -15.84
CA TYR A 98 -5.70 -6.91 -14.54
C TYR A 98 -6.28 -5.71 -13.80
N GLY A 99 -7.49 -5.87 -13.24
CA GLY A 99 -8.15 -4.85 -12.44
C GLY A 99 -8.48 -3.59 -13.22
N VAL A 100 -8.48 -2.45 -12.54
CA VAL A 100 -8.73 -1.13 -13.15
C VAL A 100 -7.42 -0.52 -13.61
N GLN A 101 -7.31 -0.22 -14.91
CA GLN A 101 -6.09 0.29 -15.55
C GLN A 101 -6.34 1.48 -16.49
N PRO A 102 -6.93 2.58 -16.01
CA PRO A 102 -7.15 3.74 -16.87
C PRO A 102 -5.85 4.49 -17.19
N CYS A 103 -4.83 4.30 -16.37
CA CYS A 103 -3.52 4.93 -16.45
C CYS A 103 -2.43 3.97 -15.91
N GLN A 104 -1.28 4.50 -15.54
CA GLN A 104 -0.20 3.75 -14.90
C GLN A 104 -0.61 3.20 -13.52
N PHE A 105 0.04 2.13 -13.13
CA PHE A 105 0.07 1.65 -11.75
C PHE A 105 1.09 2.44 -10.93
N GLU A 106 0.85 2.61 -9.63
CA GLU A 106 1.71 3.40 -8.74
C GLU A 106 1.88 2.73 -7.37
N CYS A 107 2.95 3.12 -6.66
CA CYS A 107 3.22 2.81 -5.25
C CYS A 107 2.96 1.33 -4.90
N PRO A 108 3.66 0.36 -5.51
CA PRO A 108 3.46 -1.04 -5.20
C PRO A 108 3.88 -1.36 -3.77
N ASP A 109 3.14 -2.25 -3.14
CA ASP A 109 3.59 -2.99 -1.97
C ASP A 109 3.18 -4.45 -2.08
N MET A 110 3.92 -5.35 -1.47
CA MET A 110 3.60 -6.78 -1.50
C MET A 110 3.97 -7.43 -0.18
N VAL A 111 2.98 -8.09 0.43
CA VAL A 111 3.12 -8.71 1.75
C VAL A 111 2.53 -10.12 1.75
N GLU A 112 3.17 -11.03 2.50
CA GLU A 112 2.66 -12.37 2.71
C GLU A 112 1.84 -12.41 4.01
N LEU A 113 0.62 -12.91 3.93
CA LEU A 113 -0.34 -12.92 5.03
C LEU A 113 -0.97 -14.30 5.21
N PRO A 114 -1.23 -14.73 6.45
CA PRO A 114 -2.03 -15.92 6.69
C PRO A 114 -3.47 -15.69 6.25
N VAL A 115 -4.10 -16.70 5.66
CA VAL A 115 -5.51 -16.73 5.33
C VAL A 115 -6.28 -17.26 6.51
N ASP A 116 -7.33 -16.54 6.95
CA ASP A 116 -8.16 -16.89 8.13
C ASP A 116 -7.35 -17.11 9.42
N GLY A 117 -6.17 -16.47 9.51
CA GLY A 117 -5.26 -16.64 10.65
C GLY A 117 -4.43 -17.93 10.64
N ASP A 118 -4.56 -18.78 9.63
CA ASP A 118 -3.77 -20.01 9.53
C ASP A 118 -2.36 -19.72 9.01
N ILE A 119 -1.37 -19.80 9.90
CA ILE A 119 0.05 -19.56 9.59
C ILE A 119 0.63 -20.55 8.57
N ASN A 120 0.00 -21.71 8.39
CA ASN A 120 0.42 -22.72 7.41
C ASN A 120 -0.24 -22.52 6.04
N HIS A 121 -1.25 -21.68 5.97
CA HIS A 121 -1.92 -21.29 4.73
C HIS A 121 -1.76 -19.80 4.48
N LYS A 122 -0.73 -19.45 3.72
CA LYS A 122 -0.42 -18.04 3.42
C LYS A 122 -0.59 -17.74 1.94
N LYS A 123 -0.93 -16.49 1.68
CA LYS A 123 -0.94 -15.91 0.33
C LYS A 123 -0.33 -14.51 0.34
N TRP A 124 0.08 -14.09 -0.84
CA TRP A 124 0.59 -12.76 -1.08
C TRP A 124 -0.55 -11.81 -1.44
N ALA A 125 -0.51 -10.62 -0.89
CA ALA A 125 -1.31 -9.49 -1.32
C ALA A 125 -0.40 -8.48 -2.01
N LEU A 126 -0.60 -8.28 -3.31
CA LEU A 126 0.03 -7.23 -4.09
C LEU A 126 -0.89 -6.02 -4.08
N ILE A 127 -0.45 -4.94 -3.45
CA ILE A 127 -1.17 -3.67 -3.31
C ILE A 127 -0.72 -2.75 -4.43
N VAL A 128 -1.68 -2.17 -5.14
CA VAL A 128 -1.43 -1.33 -6.31
C VAL A 128 -2.34 -0.11 -6.28
N ASN A 129 -1.78 1.05 -6.56
CA ASN A 129 -2.51 2.30 -6.57
C ASN A 129 -2.75 2.78 -8.01
N VAL A 130 -3.87 3.43 -8.24
CA VAL A 130 -4.27 3.97 -9.56
C VAL A 130 -4.82 5.38 -9.42
N ASN A 131 -4.42 6.26 -10.38
CA ASN A 131 -4.90 7.64 -10.46
C ASN A 131 -4.74 8.19 -11.89
N PRO A 132 -5.80 8.69 -12.52
CA PRO A 132 -7.22 8.64 -12.13
C PRO A 132 -7.84 7.28 -12.40
N GLY A 133 -9.13 7.14 -12.15
CA GLY A 133 -9.94 6.05 -12.67
C GLY A 133 -10.54 5.12 -11.65
N CYS A 134 -10.45 5.43 -10.38
CA CYS A 134 -11.14 4.65 -9.38
C CYS A 134 -12.67 4.78 -9.51
N TYR A 135 -13.38 3.78 -9.02
CA TYR A 135 -14.84 3.73 -9.03
C TYR A 135 -15.49 4.96 -8.38
N PHE A 136 -14.86 5.52 -7.36
CA PHE A 136 -15.34 6.71 -6.62
C PHE A 136 -14.89 8.03 -7.22
N GLY A 137 -14.06 7.99 -8.27
CA GLY A 137 -13.41 9.12 -8.92
C GLY A 137 -12.05 9.46 -8.30
N GLY A 138 -11.08 9.81 -9.15
CA GLY A 138 -9.73 10.15 -8.77
C GLY A 138 -8.86 8.95 -8.43
N SER A 139 -8.19 9.02 -7.30
CA SER A 139 -7.22 8.01 -6.84
C SER A 139 -7.87 6.90 -6.00
N ALA A 140 -7.32 5.69 -6.06
CA ALA A 140 -7.69 4.58 -5.18
C ALA A 140 -6.59 3.54 -5.07
N THR A 141 -6.75 2.64 -4.11
CA THR A 141 -5.89 1.47 -3.89
C THR A 141 -6.67 0.21 -4.20
N GLN A 142 -6.21 -0.57 -5.19
CA GLN A 142 -6.67 -1.93 -5.45
C GLN A 142 -5.63 -2.94 -4.98
N TYR A 143 -6.03 -4.21 -4.86
CA TYR A 143 -5.11 -5.29 -4.51
C TYR A 143 -5.41 -6.56 -5.28
N PHE A 144 -4.39 -7.42 -5.36
CA PHE A 144 -4.47 -8.74 -5.95
C PHE A 144 -3.99 -9.75 -4.91
N SER A 145 -4.80 -10.77 -4.64
CA SER A 145 -4.39 -11.94 -3.86
C SER A 145 -3.78 -12.99 -4.78
N GLY A 146 -2.78 -13.71 -4.30
CA GLY A 146 -2.13 -14.69 -5.13
C GLY A 146 -0.95 -15.40 -4.48
N TYR A 147 -0.10 -15.93 -5.32
CA TYR A 147 1.12 -16.63 -4.96
C TYR A 147 2.32 -15.98 -5.66
N PHE A 148 3.43 -15.86 -4.94
CA PHE A 148 4.71 -15.44 -5.52
C PHE A 148 5.72 -16.57 -5.36
N ASP A 149 6.25 -17.06 -6.49
CA ASP A 149 7.17 -18.22 -6.54
C ASP A 149 8.64 -17.82 -6.46
N GLY A 150 8.94 -16.57 -6.14
CA GLY A 150 10.28 -16.01 -6.17
C GLY A 150 10.65 -15.37 -7.51
N THR A 151 9.87 -15.62 -8.56
CA THR A 151 10.11 -15.09 -9.90
C THR A 151 8.93 -14.29 -10.41
N LYS A 152 7.72 -14.79 -10.25
CA LYS A 152 6.50 -14.17 -10.77
C LYS A 152 5.37 -14.20 -9.75
N PHE A 153 4.50 -13.20 -9.84
CA PHE A 153 3.23 -13.16 -9.13
C PHE A 153 2.13 -13.84 -9.97
N ILE A 154 1.41 -14.76 -9.35
CA ILE A 154 0.30 -15.51 -9.94
C ILE A 154 -0.97 -15.11 -9.20
N CYS A 155 -1.84 -14.35 -9.86
CA CYS A 155 -3.09 -13.87 -9.28
C CYS A 155 -4.13 -14.99 -9.15
N ASP A 156 -4.86 -15.02 -8.05
CA ASP A 156 -5.95 -15.96 -7.82
C ASP A 156 -7.18 -15.65 -8.69
N ASN A 157 -7.42 -14.38 -8.97
CA ASN A 157 -8.61 -13.92 -9.66
C ASN A 157 -8.37 -13.72 -11.16
N MET A 158 -9.47 -13.77 -11.92
CA MET A 158 -9.48 -13.45 -13.33
C MET A 158 -9.15 -11.95 -13.57
N PRO A 159 -8.61 -11.59 -14.75
CA PRO A 159 -8.18 -10.22 -15.03
C PRO A 159 -9.26 -9.14 -14.84
N ASN A 160 -10.50 -9.45 -15.10
CA ASN A 160 -11.63 -8.51 -14.98
C ASN A 160 -12.16 -8.33 -13.56
N VAL A 161 -11.57 -9.00 -12.57
CA VAL A 161 -11.95 -8.85 -11.15
C VAL A 161 -11.14 -7.72 -10.54
N THR A 162 -11.83 -6.75 -9.93
CA THR A 162 -11.22 -5.64 -9.20
C THR A 162 -11.59 -5.72 -7.74
N LYS A 163 -10.60 -5.74 -6.86
CA LYS A 163 -10.79 -5.68 -5.40
C LYS A 163 -10.19 -4.39 -4.88
N TRP A 164 -11.00 -3.60 -4.16
CA TRP A 164 -10.58 -2.36 -3.56
C TRP A 164 -10.17 -2.56 -2.11
N LEU A 165 -9.04 -1.96 -1.71
CA LEU A 165 -8.58 -1.98 -0.33
C LEU A 165 -9.40 -1.03 0.55
N ASP A 166 -9.95 0.01 -0.05
CA ASP A 166 -10.84 0.98 0.59
C ASP A 166 -11.94 1.42 -0.38
N TRP A 167 -13.13 1.67 0.15
CA TRP A 167 -14.32 2.07 -0.61
C TRP A 167 -14.59 3.58 -0.53
N GLY A 168 -13.68 4.35 0.04
CA GLY A 168 -13.72 5.81 0.11
C GLY A 168 -12.81 6.49 -0.90
N LYS A 169 -12.87 7.83 -0.91
CA LYS A 169 -12.02 8.65 -1.78
C LYS A 169 -10.63 8.91 -1.21
N ASP A 170 -10.49 8.92 0.12
CA ASP A 170 -9.28 9.36 0.81
C ASP A 170 -8.42 8.19 1.27
N HIS A 171 -8.02 7.36 0.32
CA HIS A 171 -7.15 6.21 0.57
C HIS A 171 -6.27 5.96 -0.64
N TYR A 172 -4.99 6.38 -0.57
CA TYR A 172 -4.06 6.28 -1.69
C TYR A 172 -2.62 6.09 -1.24
N ALA A 173 -1.74 5.63 -2.14
CA ALA A 173 -0.32 5.42 -1.92
C ALA A 173 -0.03 4.58 -0.66
N THR A 174 -0.82 3.53 -0.47
CA THR A 174 -0.75 2.65 0.70
C THR A 174 0.58 1.91 0.74
N VAL A 175 1.29 2.02 1.85
CA VAL A 175 2.55 1.31 2.11
C VAL A 175 2.52 0.64 3.46
N CYS A 176 3.17 -0.54 3.54
CA CYS A 176 3.27 -1.32 4.76
C CYS A 176 4.61 -1.06 5.46
N PHE A 177 4.56 -1.00 6.78
CA PHE A 177 5.76 -1.00 7.62
C PHE A 177 6.46 -2.36 7.56
N SER A 178 7.79 -2.34 7.67
CA SER A 178 8.60 -3.53 7.85
C SER A 178 8.90 -3.76 9.34
N ASN A 179 9.20 -5.01 9.71
CA ASN A 179 9.62 -5.39 11.07
C ASN A 179 8.56 -5.09 12.15
N THR A 180 7.31 -5.33 11.84
CA THR A 180 6.17 -5.17 12.76
C THR A 180 5.81 -6.45 13.53
N GLY A 181 6.72 -7.41 13.58
CA GLY A 181 6.47 -8.73 14.18
C GLY A 181 5.53 -9.57 13.31
N ASP A 182 4.53 -10.18 13.93
CA ASP A 182 3.56 -11.06 13.25
C ASP A 182 2.41 -10.27 12.59
N ARG A 183 2.43 -8.95 12.68
CA ARG A 183 1.42 -8.05 12.12
C ARG A 183 1.91 -7.42 10.83
N VAL A 184 1.00 -7.11 9.93
CA VAL A 184 1.25 -6.23 8.79
C VAL A 184 0.44 -4.96 8.97
N VAL A 185 1.14 -3.84 9.11
CA VAL A 185 0.52 -2.52 9.36
C VAL A 185 0.77 -1.62 8.17
N ALA A 186 -0.31 -1.10 7.59
CA ALA A 186 -0.28 -0.20 6.45
C ALA A 186 -0.72 1.21 6.83
N VAL A 187 -0.15 2.21 6.16
CA VAL A 187 -0.55 3.62 6.27
C VAL A 187 -0.79 4.18 4.88
N PRO A 188 -2.02 4.60 4.56
CA PRO A 188 -2.34 5.29 3.31
C PRO A 188 -2.26 6.82 3.48
N TRP A 189 -2.16 7.50 2.37
CA TRP A 189 -2.41 8.93 2.28
C TRP A 189 -3.91 9.21 2.31
N MET A 190 -4.36 10.00 3.28
CA MET A 190 -5.77 10.40 3.45
C MET A 190 -6.04 11.65 2.62
N SER A 191 -6.09 11.48 1.31
CA SER A 191 -6.47 12.52 0.35
C SER A 191 -6.73 11.91 -1.03
N ASN A 192 -7.05 12.76 -2.01
CA ASN A 192 -7.31 12.37 -3.38
C ASN A 192 -6.74 13.41 -4.34
N TRP A 193 -6.15 12.97 -5.46
CA TRP A 193 -5.59 13.86 -6.46
C TRP A 193 -6.61 14.82 -7.08
N GLN A 194 -7.92 14.52 -6.99
CA GLN A 194 -8.97 15.44 -7.47
C GLN A 194 -9.00 16.78 -6.73
N TYR A 195 -8.59 16.82 -5.45
CA TYR A 195 -8.71 18.02 -4.61
C TYR A 195 -7.54 18.31 -3.68
N CYS A 196 -6.51 17.47 -3.66
CA CYS A 196 -5.37 17.65 -2.74
C CYS A 196 -4.68 19.01 -2.87
N ASN A 197 -4.77 19.65 -4.05
CA ASN A 197 -4.16 20.95 -4.29
C ASN A 197 -5.01 22.15 -3.83
N ILE A 198 -6.27 21.92 -3.48
CA ILE A 198 -7.24 22.98 -3.06
C ILE A 198 -7.72 22.82 -1.62
N VAL A 199 -7.11 21.93 -0.83
CA VAL A 199 -7.42 21.78 0.60
C VAL A 199 -7.11 23.08 1.36
N PRO A 200 -7.88 23.43 2.41
CA PRO A 200 -7.81 24.73 3.07
C PRO A 200 -6.60 24.92 3.98
N THR A 201 -5.74 23.92 4.15
CA THR A 201 -4.52 24.01 4.96
C THR A 201 -3.45 24.87 4.28
N ARG A 202 -2.66 25.62 5.07
CA ARG A 202 -1.65 26.55 4.57
C ARG A 202 -0.22 26.07 4.78
N GLN A 203 0.09 25.49 5.94
CA GLN A 203 1.45 25.05 6.31
C GLN A 203 1.78 23.66 5.78
N PHE A 204 0.78 22.83 5.56
CA PHE A 204 0.88 21.48 5.04
C PHE A 204 -0.35 21.17 4.18
N ARG A 205 -0.27 20.09 3.39
CA ARG A 205 -1.40 19.59 2.61
C ARG A 205 -1.55 18.11 2.89
N SER A 206 -2.81 17.70 3.14
CA SER A 206 -3.20 16.33 3.42
C SER A 206 -2.76 15.80 4.80
N ALA A 207 -3.15 14.58 5.07
CA ALA A 207 -2.79 13.83 6.27
C ALA A 207 -2.57 12.35 5.89
N ASN A 208 -1.95 11.59 6.78
CA ASN A 208 -2.03 10.13 6.70
C ASN A 208 -3.33 9.67 7.35
N ALA A 209 -3.93 8.61 6.82
CA ALA A 209 -5.04 7.94 7.49
C ALA A 209 -4.56 7.20 8.74
N LEU A 210 -5.50 6.76 9.56
CA LEU A 210 -5.17 5.87 10.67
C LEU A 210 -4.46 4.62 10.16
N PRO A 211 -3.40 4.16 10.84
CA PRO A 211 -2.75 2.90 10.51
C PRO A 211 -3.76 1.74 10.57
N ARG A 212 -3.65 0.83 9.61
CA ARG A 212 -4.54 -0.34 9.50
C ARG A 212 -3.73 -1.62 9.57
N GLU A 213 -4.20 -2.57 10.33
CA GLU A 213 -3.69 -3.93 10.33
C GLU A 213 -4.35 -4.71 9.20
N LEU A 214 -3.51 -5.33 8.36
CA LEU A 214 -3.95 -6.10 7.20
C LEU A 214 -4.05 -7.58 7.55
N GLY A 215 -5.05 -8.25 6.98
CA GLY A 215 -5.25 -9.69 7.07
C GLY A 215 -5.92 -10.23 5.82
N LEU A 216 -5.84 -11.53 5.59
CA LEU A 216 -6.59 -12.20 4.53
C LEU A 216 -7.69 -13.08 5.15
N TYR A 217 -8.86 -13.08 4.53
CA TYR A 217 -9.97 -13.92 4.94
C TYR A 217 -10.70 -14.50 3.75
N THR A 218 -11.34 -15.66 3.94
CA THR A 218 -12.13 -16.34 2.94
C THR A 218 -13.61 -15.96 3.07
N GLN A 219 -14.23 -15.61 1.94
CA GLN A 219 -15.66 -15.43 1.84
C GLN A 219 -16.12 -15.92 0.46
N ASP A 220 -17.19 -16.71 0.42
CA ASP A 220 -17.79 -17.26 -0.81
C ASP A 220 -16.77 -17.93 -1.76
N ASN A 221 -15.84 -18.70 -1.19
CA ASN A 221 -14.73 -19.36 -1.87
C ASN A 221 -13.73 -18.42 -2.56
N ASP A 222 -13.71 -17.14 -2.20
CA ASP A 222 -12.72 -16.18 -2.67
C ASP A 222 -11.96 -15.57 -1.48
N ILE A 223 -10.77 -14.99 -1.73
CA ILE A 223 -9.90 -14.43 -0.71
C ILE A 223 -9.93 -12.92 -0.76
N TYR A 224 -10.19 -12.30 0.36
CA TYR A 224 -10.28 -10.86 0.53
C TYR A 224 -9.24 -10.33 1.52
N LEU A 225 -8.81 -9.09 1.30
CA LEU A 225 -7.92 -8.36 2.19
C LEU A 225 -8.77 -7.53 3.16
N SER A 226 -8.59 -7.75 4.45
CA SER A 226 -9.13 -6.90 5.52
C SER A 226 -8.13 -5.82 5.90
N ALA A 227 -8.63 -4.65 6.29
CA ALA A 227 -7.83 -3.50 6.72
C ALA A 227 -8.52 -2.81 7.91
N ALA A 228 -8.33 -3.34 9.09
CA ALA A 228 -8.92 -2.83 10.32
C ALA A 228 -8.01 -1.78 10.97
N PRO A 229 -8.55 -0.72 11.62
CA PRO A 229 -7.73 0.19 12.41
C PRO A 229 -6.90 -0.58 13.44
N VAL A 230 -5.63 -0.22 13.61
CA VAL A 230 -4.75 -0.89 14.57
C VAL A 230 -5.28 -0.76 16.00
N ALA A 231 -5.03 -1.76 16.83
CA ALA A 231 -5.55 -1.81 18.20
C ALA A 231 -5.14 -0.59 19.05
N GLU A 232 -4.00 0.02 18.74
CA GLU A 232 -3.45 1.20 19.40
C GLU A 232 -4.36 2.44 19.28
N THR A 233 -5.22 2.51 18.27
CA THR A 233 -6.21 3.61 18.13
C THR A 233 -7.17 3.68 19.29
N LYS A 234 -7.42 2.55 19.99
CA LYS A 234 -8.25 2.50 21.20
C LYS A 234 -7.71 3.38 22.32
N ASN A 235 -6.39 3.64 22.34
CA ASN A 235 -5.75 4.51 23.33
C ASN A 235 -6.12 6.00 23.13
N LEU A 236 -6.70 6.35 21.99
CA LEU A 236 -7.16 7.70 21.69
C LEU A 236 -8.58 7.97 22.25
N ARG A 237 -9.30 6.92 22.66
CA ARG A 237 -10.66 7.03 23.19
C ARG A 237 -10.65 7.74 24.54
N LYS A 238 -11.47 8.74 24.71
CA LYS A 238 -11.65 9.48 25.98
C LYS A 238 -12.91 9.05 26.69
N GLU A 239 -14.03 9.04 25.98
CA GLU A 239 -15.35 8.71 26.51
C GLU A 239 -16.07 7.79 25.55
N SER A 240 -17.01 7.02 26.05
CA SER A 240 -17.92 6.22 25.24
C SER A 240 -19.36 6.46 25.67
N LYS A 241 -20.28 6.39 24.74
CA LYS A 241 -21.70 6.46 24.99
C LYS A 241 -22.40 5.35 24.23
N ASP A 242 -23.10 4.50 24.96
CA ASP A 242 -23.92 3.46 24.38
C ASP A 242 -25.29 4.01 24.00
N VAL A 243 -25.76 3.63 22.81
CA VAL A 243 -27.10 3.96 22.33
C VAL A 243 -27.90 2.65 22.29
N PRO A 244 -29.06 2.59 22.91
CA PRO A 244 -29.94 1.41 22.85
C PRO A 244 -30.31 1.05 21.41
N SER A 245 -30.53 -0.23 21.15
CA SER A 245 -30.99 -0.71 19.84
C SER A 245 -32.34 -0.06 19.48
N PHE A 246 -32.50 0.29 18.23
CA PHE A 246 -33.74 0.86 17.68
C PHE A 246 -33.91 0.43 16.22
N THR A 247 -35.13 0.49 15.71
CA THR A 247 -35.42 0.25 14.31
C THR A 247 -35.23 1.53 13.51
N VAL A 248 -34.45 1.46 12.43
CA VAL A 248 -34.24 2.57 11.50
C VAL A 248 -35.34 2.51 10.42
N ASP A 249 -36.33 3.37 10.54
CA ASP A 249 -37.46 3.53 9.61
C ASP A 249 -37.42 4.85 8.81
N LYS A 250 -36.46 5.71 9.16
CA LYS A 250 -36.20 7.02 8.54
C LYS A 250 -34.76 7.47 8.83
N ASP A 251 -34.40 8.63 8.33
CA ASP A 251 -33.10 9.26 8.66
C ASP A 251 -32.96 9.43 10.16
N TYR A 252 -31.85 8.99 10.70
CA TYR A 252 -31.49 9.13 12.09
C TYR A 252 -30.23 9.99 12.24
N HIS A 253 -30.38 11.10 12.94
CA HIS A 253 -29.32 12.07 13.15
C HIS A 253 -28.63 11.83 14.50
N ILE A 254 -27.33 11.56 14.46
CA ILE A 254 -26.53 11.23 15.64
C ILE A 254 -25.85 12.45 16.29
N GLU A 255 -25.99 13.65 15.73
CA GLU A 255 -25.33 14.86 16.20
C GLU A 255 -25.69 15.20 17.67
N SER A 256 -26.90 14.90 18.08
CA SER A 256 -27.33 15.10 19.47
C SER A 256 -26.64 14.14 20.46
N LEU A 257 -26.01 13.07 19.97
CA LEU A 257 -25.27 12.10 20.77
C LEU A 257 -23.80 12.52 20.95
N LEU A 258 -23.30 13.37 20.06
CA LEU A 258 -21.91 13.82 19.99
C LEU A 258 -21.82 15.19 20.68
N THR A 259 -21.53 15.18 21.98
CA THR A 259 -21.29 16.40 22.73
C THR A 259 -19.80 16.64 22.88
N ASP A 260 -19.34 17.85 22.54
CA ASP A 260 -17.98 18.35 22.83
C ASP A 260 -16.83 17.48 22.29
N ASN A 261 -16.94 16.99 21.05
CA ASN A 261 -15.98 16.07 20.43
C ASN A 261 -14.97 16.73 19.49
N GLU A 262 -15.06 18.04 19.29
CA GLU A 262 -14.22 18.80 18.35
C GLU A 262 -14.13 18.17 16.94
N GLY A 263 -15.13 17.37 16.55
CA GLY A 263 -15.15 16.61 15.29
C GLY A 263 -14.38 15.30 15.31
N ALA A 264 -13.83 14.87 16.45
CA ALA A 264 -13.08 13.63 16.59
C ALA A 264 -13.91 12.57 17.33
N TYR A 265 -14.40 11.55 16.62
CA TYR A 265 -15.20 10.48 17.21
C TYR A 265 -15.00 9.15 16.47
N GLU A 266 -15.34 8.08 17.13
CA GLU A 266 -15.44 6.73 16.57
C GLU A 266 -16.90 6.26 16.75
N LEU A 267 -17.48 5.70 15.70
CA LEU A 267 -18.82 5.14 15.71
C LEU A 267 -18.75 3.63 15.45
N SER A 268 -19.33 2.85 16.32
CA SER A 268 -19.48 1.38 16.16
C SER A 268 -20.96 1.03 16.08
N LEU A 269 -21.36 0.33 15.02
CA LEU A 269 -22.75 -0.06 14.76
C LEU A 269 -22.84 -1.56 14.53
N ASN A 270 -23.85 -2.20 15.10
CA ASN A 270 -24.33 -3.52 14.71
C ASN A 270 -25.65 -3.32 13.96
N ILE A 271 -25.69 -3.77 12.70
CA ILE A 271 -26.86 -3.62 11.84
C ILE A 271 -27.40 -5.01 11.53
N GLU A 272 -28.69 -5.22 11.82
CA GLU A 272 -29.42 -6.43 11.43
C GLU A 272 -30.39 -6.03 10.31
N ALA A 273 -30.34 -6.79 9.21
CA ALA A 273 -31.31 -6.61 8.14
C ALA A 273 -32.66 -7.17 8.59
N GLY A 274 -33.73 -6.38 8.48
CA GLY A 274 -35.09 -6.77 8.80
C GLY A 274 -35.76 -7.57 7.70
#